data_1c11c2ca2e11824c065a18ad4ba4c503
#
_entry.id   1c11c2ca2e11824c065a18ad4ba4c503
#
_cell.length_a   1.000
_cell.length_b   1.000
_cell.length_c   1.000
_cell.angle_alpha   90.00
_cell.angle_beta   90.00
_cell.angle_gamma   90.00
#
_symmetry.space_group_name_H-M   'P 1'
#
loop_
_entity.id
_entity.type
_entity.pdbx_description
1 polymer ?
#
loop_
_entity_poly.entity_id
_entity_poly.type
_entity_poly.pdbx_seq_one_letter_code
_entity_poly.pdbx_strand_id
1 'polypeptide(L)'
;MKQSKKTPGAQTATPTIEGRAFPRYPFSTTAEAIDIRGNIRITGRTTDIAQQGCYIDTISPFAPKSTVALKITRDDQSFETKATVVYSLAGMGMGLVFTTSEFDQLRVLNSWLSELSGDGEFPVDSPQLHFDVSQKTEQVTDRVLGDMILLLVHKAVITESEGKEMLRKLFK
;
A
#
# COMPACT_ATOMS: atom_id res chain seq x y z
N MET A 1 -23.06 -5.58 54.52
CA MET A 1 -21.85 -5.74 53.73
C MET A 1 -22.23 -6.21 52.33
N LYS A 2 -22.28 -5.32 51.34
CA LYS A 2 -22.55 -5.65 49.94
C LYS A 2 -21.30 -5.30 49.15
N GLN A 3 -20.65 -6.31 48.55
CA GLN A 3 -19.48 -6.16 47.72
C GLN A 3 -19.93 -5.79 46.29
N SER A 4 -19.44 -4.64 45.79
CA SER A 4 -19.62 -4.21 44.40
C SER A 4 -18.66 -4.96 43.53
N LYS A 5 -19.20 -5.70 42.56
CA LYS A 5 -18.46 -6.33 41.46
C LYS A 5 -18.01 -5.26 40.45
N LYS A 6 -16.71 -5.17 40.27
CA LYS A 6 -16.03 -4.34 39.27
C LYS A 6 -16.15 -5.02 37.90
N THR A 7 -16.84 -4.40 36.97
CA THR A 7 -16.98 -4.83 35.58
C THR A 7 -15.67 -4.49 34.82
N PRO A 8 -15.08 -5.42 34.05
CA PRO A 8 -13.92 -5.10 33.19
C PRO A 8 -14.35 -4.23 32.01
N GLY A 9 -13.56 -3.22 31.71
CA GLY A 9 -13.79 -2.27 30.65
C GLY A 9 -13.96 -2.90 29.26
N ALA A 10 -14.98 -2.45 28.57
CA ALA A 10 -15.22 -2.76 27.18
C ALA A 10 -14.09 -2.13 26.33
N GLN A 11 -13.34 -2.98 25.64
CA GLN A 11 -12.48 -2.55 24.55
C GLN A 11 -13.42 -2.08 23.42
N THR A 12 -13.37 -0.81 23.11
CA THR A 12 -14.07 -0.21 21.96
C THR A 12 -13.40 -0.71 20.68
N ALA A 13 -13.91 -1.81 20.13
CA ALA A 13 -13.62 -2.19 18.75
C ALA A 13 -14.16 -1.08 17.83
N THR A 14 -13.27 -0.44 17.09
CA THR A 14 -13.61 0.50 16.02
C THR A 14 -14.50 -0.23 15.01
N PRO A 15 -15.69 0.30 14.63
CA PRO A 15 -16.55 -0.39 13.68
C PRO A 15 -15.86 -0.46 12.31
N THR A 16 -15.54 -1.67 11.87
CA THR A 16 -15.14 -1.95 10.49
C THR A 16 -16.33 -1.65 9.60
N ILE A 17 -16.25 -0.61 8.78
CA ILE A 17 -17.27 -0.29 7.77
C ILE A 17 -17.19 -1.39 6.72
N GLU A 18 -18.17 -2.28 6.71
CA GLU A 18 -18.33 -3.32 5.71
C GLU A 18 -18.31 -2.71 4.30
N GLY A 19 -17.41 -3.21 3.44
CA GLY A 19 -17.26 -2.81 2.04
C GLY A 19 -15.90 -2.24 1.62
N ARG A 20 -14.94 -2.08 2.53
CA ARG A 20 -13.59 -1.61 2.19
C ARG A 20 -12.60 -2.77 2.19
N ALA A 21 -11.86 -2.91 1.08
CA ALA A 21 -10.89 -4.00 0.91
C ALA A 21 -9.66 -3.90 1.84
N PHE A 22 -9.34 -2.70 2.36
CA PHE A 22 -8.16 -2.45 3.18
C PHE A 22 -8.46 -1.57 4.40
N PRO A 23 -7.84 -1.86 5.56
CA PRO A 23 -7.95 -1.01 6.74
C PRO A 23 -7.32 0.35 6.49
N ARG A 24 -7.84 1.38 7.17
CA ARG A 24 -7.29 2.73 7.21
C ARG A 24 -6.81 3.03 8.60
N TYR A 25 -5.64 3.61 8.67
CA TYR A 25 -5.01 3.99 9.93
C TYR A 25 -4.94 5.50 10.05
N PRO A 26 -5.20 6.08 11.23
CA PRO A 26 -4.94 7.47 11.50
C PRO A 26 -3.47 7.80 11.22
N PHE A 27 -3.21 8.77 10.36
CA PHE A 27 -1.85 9.11 9.95
C PHE A 27 -1.77 10.60 9.61
N SER A 28 -1.25 11.39 10.53
CA SER A 28 -1.22 12.85 10.41
C SER A 28 0.21 13.34 10.12
N THR A 29 0.47 13.64 8.85
CA THR A 29 1.77 14.17 8.41
C THR A 29 1.62 15.10 7.22
N THR A 30 2.70 15.75 6.79
CA THR A 30 2.69 16.67 5.65
C THR A 30 2.53 15.92 4.34
N ALA A 31 1.63 16.41 3.48
CA ALA A 31 1.44 15.93 2.14
C ALA A 31 1.49 17.08 1.13
N GLU A 32 2.16 16.84 0.02
CA GLU A 32 2.21 17.72 -1.13
C GLU A 32 1.61 17.00 -2.33
N ALA A 33 0.70 17.65 -3.04
CA ALA A 33 0.11 17.12 -4.25
C ALA A 33 0.25 18.13 -5.39
N ILE A 34 0.70 17.65 -6.55
CA ILE A 34 0.88 18.46 -7.76
C ILE A 34 -0.02 17.91 -8.84
N ASP A 35 -0.98 18.70 -9.33
CA ASP A 35 -1.78 18.32 -10.49
C ASP A 35 -0.88 18.18 -11.73
N ILE A 36 -0.87 16.99 -12.34
CA ILE A 36 0.03 16.68 -13.46
C ILE A 36 -0.31 17.51 -14.71
N ARG A 37 -1.56 17.91 -14.88
CA ARG A 37 -2.02 18.68 -16.05
C ARG A 37 -1.78 20.17 -15.90
N GLY A 38 -2.18 20.71 -14.74
CA GLY A 38 -2.11 22.16 -14.47
C GLY A 38 -0.80 22.59 -13.83
N ASN A 39 0.04 21.67 -13.39
CA ASN A 39 1.25 21.91 -12.60
C ASN A 39 0.99 22.80 -11.37
N ILE A 40 -0.23 22.67 -10.82
CA ILE A 40 -0.64 23.38 -9.61
C ILE A 40 -0.23 22.54 -8.41
N ARG A 41 0.42 23.16 -7.44
CA ARG A 41 0.87 22.53 -6.21
C ARG A 41 -0.04 22.94 -5.06
N ILE A 42 -0.43 21.98 -4.26
CA ILE A 42 -1.10 22.21 -2.97
C ILE A 42 -0.35 21.48 -1.87
N THR A 43 -0.39 22.04 -0.68
CA THR A 43 0.13 21.38 0.54
C THR A 43 -1.04 21.17 1.48
N GLY A 44 -1.05 20.05 2.16
CA GLY A 44 -2.05 19.69 3.15
C GLY A 44 -1.48 18.72 4.18
N ARG A 45 -2.36 18.12 4.97
CA ARG A 45 -2.00 17.07 5.94
C ARG A 45 -2.78 15.82 5.63
N THR A 46 -2.12 14.68 5.70
CA THR A 46 -2.85 13.40 5.73
C THR A 46 -3.60 13.28 7.05
N THR A 47 -4.76 12.68 7.06
CA THR A 47 -5.50 12.32 8.28
C THR A 47 -5.61 10.82 8.43
N ASP A 48 -5.61 10.10 7.33
CA ASP A 48 -5.58 8.64 7.29
C ASP A 48 -4.76 8.13 6.10
N ILE A 49 -4.26 6.91 6.23
CA ILE A 49 -3.53 6.18 5.19
C ILE A 49 -3.97 4.73 5.16
N ALA A 50 -4.00 4.15 3.97
CA ALA A 50 -4.22 2.74 3.72
C ALA A 50 -3.29 2.24 2.61
N GLN A 51 -3.28 0.94 2.36
CA GLN A 51 -2.44 0.35 1.31
C GLN A 51 -2.72 0.92 -0.09
N GLN A 52 -3.94 1.36 -0.37
CA GLN A 52 -4.35 1.85 -1.70
C GLN A 52 -4.63 3.34 -1.76
N GLY A 53 -4.50 4.09 -0.68
CA GLY A 53 -4.84 5.50 -0.72
C GLY A 53 -4.75 6.20 0.62
N CYS A 54 -5.03 7.51 0.59
CA CYS A 54 -5.04 8.36 1.77
C CYS A 54 -6.11 9.45 1.66
N TYR A 55 -6.38 10.13 2.76
CA TYR A 55 -7.12 11.37 2.76
C TYR A 55 -6.19 12.52 3.11
N ILE A 56 -6.32 13.63 2.35
CA ILE A 56 -5.57 14.86 2.60
C ILE A 56 -6.55 15.98 2.98
N ASP A 57 -6.34 16.53 4.16
CA ASP A 57 -7.00 17.74 4.63
C ASP A 57 -6.33 18.96 3.97
N THR A 58 -7.13 19.74 3.25
CA THR A 58 -6.72 20.96 2.55
C THR A 58 -7.92 21.84 2.24
N ILE A 59 -7.74 23.16 2.32
CA ILE A 59 -8.80 24.11 2.00
C ILE A 59 -9.13 24.20 0.50
N SER A 60 -8.17 23.83 -0.36
CA SER A 60 -8.28 23.94 -1.82
C SER A 60 -7.99 22.60 -2.49
N PRO A 61 -8.87 21.59 -2.33
CA PRO A 61 -8.66 20.27 -2.93
C PRO A 61 -8.81 20.31 -4.46
N PHE A 62 -8.11 19.42 -5.14
CA PHE A 62 -8.32 19.20 -6.58
C PHE A 62 -9.67 18.55 -6.87
N ALA A 63 -10.20 18.78 -8.07
CA ALA A 63 -11.45 18.18 -8.51
C ALA A 63 -11.34 16.63 -8.60
N PRO A 64 -12.44 15.88 -8.38
CA PRO A 64 -12.48 14.46 -8.62
C PRO A 64 -12.00 14.08 -10.02
N LYS A 65 -11.30 12.95 -10.16
CA LYS A 65 -10.63 12.45 -11.37
C LYS A 65 -9.36 13.21 -11.78
N SER A 66 -8.92 14.22 -11.01
CA SER A 66 -7.58 14.79 -11.20
C SER A 66 -6.52 13.74 -10.89
N THR A 67 -5.48 13.69 -11.72
CA THR A 67 -4.29 12.87 -11.48
C THR A 67 -3.19 13.76 -10.92
N VAL A 68 -2.63 13.35 -9.80
CA VAL A 68 -1.63 14.13 -9.07
C VAL A 68 -0.35 13.33 -8.84
N ALA A 69 0.78 14.00 -8.83
CA ALA A 69 1.99 13.52 -8.21
C ALA A 69 1.89 13.83 -6.72
N LEU A 70 1.90 12.80 -5.89
CA LEU A 70 1.73 12.90 -4.45
C LEU A 70 3.06 12.59 -3.76
N LYS A 71 3.41 13.43 -2.78
CA LYS A 71 4.52 13.20 -1.85
C LYS A 71 4.00 13.34 -0.42
N ILE A 72 4.18 12.30 0.37
CA ILE A 72 3.88 12.28 1.80
C ILE A 72 5.22 12.20 2.54
N THR A 73 5.45 13.07 3.52
CA THR A 73 6.70 13.13 4.25
C THR A 73 6.45 12.91 5.74
N ARG A 74 7.16 11.94 6.31
CA ARG A 74 7.17 11.65 7.74
C ARG A 74 8.62 11.50 8.21
N ASP A 75 9.02 12.35 9.13
CA ASP A 75 10.39 12.39 9.63
C ASP A 75 11.40 12.50 8.48
N ASP A 76 12.36 11.59 8.38
CA ASP A 76 13.37 11.55 7.32
C ASP A 76 12.95 10.69 6.11
N GLN A 77 11.72 10.18 6.09
CA GLN A 77 11.21 9.33 5.02
C GLN A 77 10.18 10.06 4.16
N SER A 78 10.15 9.74 2.88
CA SER A 78 9.11 10.21 1.97
C SER A 78 8.55 9.05 1.14
N PHE A 79 7.23 9.09 0.95
CA PHE A 79 6.51 8.21 0.03
C PHE A 79 6.01 9.04 -1.14
N GLU A 80 6.46 8.70 -2.34
CA GLU A 80 6.12 9.39 -3.58
C GLU A 80 5.36 8.44 -4.52
N THR A 81 4.24 8.91 -5.06
CA THR A 81 3.41 8.11 -5.96
C THR A 81 2.56 8.98 -6.87
N LYS A 82 2.03 8.40 -7.94
CA LYS A 82 0.89 8.99 -8.65
C LYS A 82 -0.41 8.56 -7.99
N ALA A 83 -1.34 9.49 -7.87
CA ALA A 83 -2.64 9.23 -7.28
C ALA A 83 -3.76 9.89 -8.08
N THR A 84 -4.96 9.36 -7.95
CA THR A 84 -6.18 9.94 -8.53
C THR A 84 -7.10 10.39 -7.42
N VAL A 85 -7.62 11.61 -7.53
CA VAL A 85 -8.64 12.15 -6.62
C VAL A 85 -9.96 11.42 -6.88
N VAL A 86 -10.48 10.72 -5.87
CA VAL A 86 -11.75 9.98 -5.97
C VAL A 86 -12.92 10.87 -5.60
N TYR A 87 -12.76 11.65 -4.55
CA TYR A 87 -13.75 12.64 -4.10
C TYR A 87 -13.03 13.82 -3.45
N SER A 88 -13.70 14.97 -3.45
CA SER A 88 -13.21 16.17 -2.79
C SER A 88 -14.35 16.99 -2.24
N LEU A 89 -14.09 17.69 -1.14
CA LEU A 89 -15.00 18.61 -0.49
C LEU A 89 -14.25 19.91 -0.25
N ALA A 90 -14.74 21.01 -0.86
CA ALA A 90 -14.13 22.33 -0.73
C ALA A 90 -14.04 22.75 0.75
N GLY A 91 -12.88 23.22 1.18
CA GLY A 91 -12.62 23.62 2.56
C GLY A 91 -12.40 22.45 3.54
N MET A 92 -12.47 21.20 3.09
CA MET A 92 -12.30 20.03 3.94
C MET A 92 -11.16 19.10 3.48
N GLY A 93 -11.07 18.84 2.17
CA GLY A 93 -10.00 18.00 1.66
C GLY A 93 -10.42 17.06 0.54
N MET A 94 -9.58 16.04 0.29
CA MET A 94 -9.78 15.09 -0.80
C MET A 94 -9.29 13.68 -0.44
N GLY A 95 -10.03 12.70 -0.92
CA GLY A 95 -9.63 11.29 -0.90
C GLY A 95 -8.90 10.89 -2.17
N LEU A 96 -7.77 10.21 -2.02
CA LEU A 96 -6.89 9.80 -3.10
C LEU A 96 -6.73 8.28 -3.12
N VAL A 97 -6.66 7.73 -4.35
CA VAL A 97 -6.24 6.35 -4.60
C VAL A 97 -4.90 6.35 -5.32
N PHE A 98 -3.95 5.59 -4.80
CA PHE A 98 -2.63 5.42 -5.42
C PHE A 98 -2.77 4.62 -6.72
N THR A 99 -2.17 5.10 -7.81
CA THR A 99 -2.31 4.46 -9.13
C THR A 99 -1.04 3.77 -9.59
N THR A 100 0.12 4.25 -9.18
CA THR A 100 1.41 3.68 -9.54
C THR A 100 2.39 3.99 -8.43
N SER A 101 3.06 2.97 -7.90
CA SER A 101 4.13 3.14 -6.93
C SER A 101 5.31 2.27 -7.33
N GLU A 102 6.50 2.82 -7.26
CA GLU A 102 7.74 2.08 -7.44
C GLU A 102 7.97 1.15 -6.24
N PHE A 103 8.75 0.10 -6.44
CA PHE A 103 8.98 -0.92 -5.41
C PHE A 103 9.54 -0.33 -4.10
N ASP A 104 10.49 0.60 -4.20
CA ASP A 104 11.08 1.25 -3.03
C ASP A 104 10.07 2.10 -2.28
N GLN A 105 9.16 2.75 -3.00
CA GLN A 105 8.08 3.54 -2.40
C GLN A 105 7.07 2.64 -1.67
N LEU A 106 6.76 1.47 -2.22
CA LEU A 106 5.90 0.48 -1.56
C LEU A 106 6.52 -0.04 -0.25
N ARG A 107 7.85 -0.16 -0.18
CA ARG A 107 8.53 -0.53 1.08
C ARG A 107 8.32 0.51 2.17
N VAL A 108 8.44 1.80 1.84
CA VAL A 108 8.19 2.90 2.78
C VAL A 108 6.75 2.87 3.27
N LEU A 109 5.78 2.75 2.34
CA LEU A 109 4.36 2.66 2.69
C LEU A 109 4.07 1.47 3.60
N ASN A 110 4.57 0.29 3.27
CA ASN A 110 4.35 -0.93 4.05
C ASN A 110 5.00 -0.83 5.44
N SER A 111 6.17 -0.20 5.57
CA SER A 111 6.80 0.06 6.87
C SER A 111 5.88 0.92 7.76
N TRP A 112 5.35 2.02 7.23
CA TRP A 112 4.42 2.86 7.98
C TRP A 112 3.12 2.13 8.36
N LEU A 113 2.55 1.34 7.46
CA LEU A 113 1.33 0.58 7.72
C LEU A 113 1.55 -0.51 8.79
N SER A 114 2.71 -1.17 8.80
CA SER A 114 3.07 -2.15 9.82
C SER A 114 3.21 -1.52 11.21
N GLU A 115 3.83 -0.34 11.30
CA GLU A 115 3.91 0.42 12.56
C GLU A 115 2.51 0.81 13.08
N LEU A 116 1.61 1.23 12.17
CA LEU A 116 0.27 1.70 12.52
C LEU A 116 -0.70 0.56 12.87
N SER A 117 -0.50 -0.63 12.31
CA SER A 117 -1.35 -1.80 12.61
C SER A 117 -1.10 -2.39 14.00
N GLY A 118 -0.02 -1.99 14.66
CA GLY A 118 0.37 -2.57 15.95
C GLY A 118 0.97 -3.98 15.83
N ASP A 119 1.13 -4.51 14.61
CA ASP A 119 1.90 -5.72 14.34
C ASP A 119 3.41 -5.44 14.34
N GLY A 120 3.80 -4.30 14.89
CA GLY A 120 5.16 -3.81 15.04
C GLY A 120 5.97 -4.57 16.07
N GLU A 121 6.17 -5.86 15.85
CA GLU A 121 7.27 -6.61 16.43
C GLU A 121 8.13 -7.21 15.30
N PHE A 122 8.81 -6.31 14.59
CA PHE A 122 10.07 -6.71 13.99
C PHE A 122 11.17 -5.92 14.72
N PRO A 123 11.86 -6.55 15.68
CA PRO A 123 13.08 -5.97 16.24
C PRO A 123 14.04 -5.78 15.06
N VAL A 124 14.46 -4.54 14.83
CA VAL A 124 15.63 -4.23 14.01
C VAL A 124 16.86 -4.53 14.89
N ASP A 125 16.95 -5.78 15.30
CA ASP A 125 18.19 -6.32 15.80
C ASP A 125 18.44 -7.56 14.96
N SER A 126 19.45 -7.47 14.12
CA SER A 126 19.87 -8.54 13.24
C SER A 126 20.33 -9.74 14.08
N PRO A 127 19.49 -10.75 14.25
CA PRO A 127 20.02 -12.08 14.26
C PRO A 127 20.05 -12.51 12.80
N GLN A 128 21.18 -13.01 12.39
CA GLN A 128 21.29 -13.79 11.17
C GLN A 128 20.19 -14.85 11.20
N LEU A 129 19.03 -14.53 10.64
CA LEU A 129 18.07 -15.53 10.26
C LEU A 129 18.77 -16.34 9.17
N HIS A 130 19.29 -17.47 9.58
CA HIS A 130 19.46 -18.58 8.68
C HIS A 130 18.05 -18.90 8.15
N PHE A 131 17.60 -18.10 7.19
CA PHE A 131 16.60 -18.56 6.27
C PHE A 131 17.29 -19.67 5.49
N ASP A 132 16.82 -20.85 5.71
CA ASP A 132 17.02 -21.93 4.75
C ASP A 132 16.19 -21.55 3.50
N VAL A 133 16.73 -20.55 2.78
CA VAL A 133 16.16 -19.91 1.60
C VAL A 133 16.17 -20.88 0.41
N SER A 134 16.90 -22.00 0.53
CA SER A 134 17.21 -22.83 -0.63
C SER A 134 16.03 -23.63 -1.16
N GLN A 135 14.99 -23.92 -0.40
CA GLN A 135 13.92 -24.80 -0.89
C GLN A 135 12.57 -24.12 -1.13
N LYS A 136 12.27 -23.00 -0.47
CA LYS A 136 10.96 -22.36 -0.62
C LYS A 136 10.93 -21.23 -1.66
N THR A 137 12.08 -20.64 -1.92
CA THR A 137 12.21 -19.55 -2.91
C THR A 137 12.22 -20.10 -4.33
N GLU A 138 12.84 -21.28 -4.57
CA GLU A 138 12.82 -21.93 -5.89
C GLU A 138 11.39 -22.26 -6.33
N GLN A 139 10.57 -22.84 -5.47
CA GLN A 139 9.19 -23.19 -5.82
C GLN A 139 8.29 -21.99 -6.12
N VAL A 140 8.48 -20.87 -5.44
CA VAL A 140 7.71 -19.64 -5.71
C VAL A 140 8.18 -18.97 -7.00
N THR A 141 9.49 -18.93 -7.24
CA THR A 141 10.09 -18.39 -8.46
C THR A 141 9.68 -19.19 -9.68
N ASP A 142 9.75 -20.51 -9.60
CA ASP A 142 9.37 -21.42 -10.69
C ASP A 142 7.89 -21.30 -11.04
N ARG A 143 7.02 -21.13 -10.05
CA ARG A 143 5.60 -20.93 -10.26
C ARG A 143 5.30 -19.60 -10.97
N VAL A 144 5.92 -18.51 -10.53
CA VAL A 144 5.75 -17.19 -11.15
C VAL A 144 6.29 -17.18 -12.58
N LEU A 145 7.45 -17.79 -12.83
CA LEU A 145 8.02 -17.93 -14.17
C LEU A 145 7.13 -18.82 -15.06
N GLY A 146 6.57 -19.88 -14.51
CA GLY A 146 5.62 -20.73 -15.23
C GLY A 146 4.38 -19.97 -15.67
N ASP A 147 3.78 -19.19 -14.78
CA ASP A 147 2.60 -18.35 -15.07
C ASP A 147 2.93 -17.27 -16.13
N MET A 148 4.13 -16.67 -16.06
CA MET A 148 4.60 -15.72 -17.08
C MET A 148 4.73 -16.38 -18.47
N ILE A 149 5.31 -17.57 -18.55
CA ILE A 149 5.45 -18.31 -19.82
C ILE A 149 4.07 -18.61 -20.40
N LEU A 150 3.11 -19.07 -19.60
CA LEU A 150 1.75 -19.31 -20.03
C LEU A 150 1.05 -18.03 -20.53
N LEU A 151 1.28 -16.90 -19.87
CA LEU A 151 0.76 -15.61 -20.30
C LEU A 151 1.34 -15.17 -21.65
N LEU A 152 2.64 -15.39 -21.88
CA LEU A 152 3.30 -15.07 -23.16
C LEU A 152 2.78 -15.94 -24.30
N VAL A 153 2.51 -17.22 -24.07
CA VAL A 153 1.85 -18.11 -25.03
C VAL A 153 0.41 -17.63 -25.32
N HIS A 154 -0.34 -17.31 -24.27
CA HIS A 154 -1.72 -16.81 -24.41
C HIS A 154 -1.80 -15.48 -25.17
N LYS A 155 -0.80 -14.60 -25.00
CA LYS A 155 -0.66 -13.34 -25.74
C LYS A 155 -0.09 -13.51 -27.14
N ALA A 156 0.17 -14.74 -27.58
CA ALA A 156 0.81 -15.06 -28.86
C ALA A 156 2.15 -14.35 -29.10
N VAL A 157 2.87 -14.02 -28.03
CA VAL A 157 4.24 -13.44 -28.07
C VAL A 157 5.26 -14.55 -28.35
N ILE A 158 5.02 -15.75 -27.85
CA ILE A 158 5.79 -16.96 -28.12
C ILE A 158 4.86 -18.09 -28.55
N THR A 159 5.37 -19.03 -29.31
CA THR A 159 4.60 -20.20 -29.77
C THR A 159 4.38 -21.19 -28.64
N GLU A 160 3.36 -22.04 -28.77
CA GLU A 160 3.09 -23.11 -27.79
C GLU A 160 4.25 -24.08 -27.64
N SER A 161 4.99 -24.37 -28.72
CA SER A 161 6.20 -25.20 -28.70
C SER A 161 7.33 -24.57 -27.88
N GLU A 162 7.57 -23.29 -28.06
CA GLU A 162 8.59 -22.55 -27.29
C GLU A 162 8.22 -22.46 -25.82
N GLY A 163 6.95 -22.19 -25.50
CA GLY A 163 6.43 -22.19 -24.14
C GLY A 163 6.61 -23.53 -23.43
N LYS A 164 6.29 -24.65 -24.11
CA LYS A 164 6.50 -26.00 -23.57
C LYS A 164 7.99 -26.33 -23.34
N GLU A 165 8.87 -25.88 -24.20
CA GLU A 165 10.31 -26.08 -24.03
C GLU A 165 10.86 -25.26 -22.87
N MET A 166 10.42 -24.02 -22.70
CA MET A 166 10.78 -23.16 -21.55
C MET A 166 10.32 -23.76 -20.23
N LEU A 167 9.06 -24.23 -20.16
CA LEU A 167 8.54 -24.91 -18.96
C LEU A 167 9.33 -26.18 -18.62
N ARG A 168 9.71 -26.97 -19.63
CA ARG A 168 10.53 -28.18 -19.39
C ARG A 168 11.92 -27.87 -18.84
N LYS A 169 12.51 -26.71 -19.20
CA LYS A 169 13.81 -26.28 -18.66
C LYS A 169 13.69 -25.75 -17.24
N LEU A 170 12.54 -25.18 -16.89
CA LEU A 170 12.28 -24.58 -15.58
C LEU A 170 12.02 -25.65 -14.51
N PHE A 171 11.31 -26.74 -14.85
CA PHE A 171 10.90 -27.80 -13.92
C PHE A 171 11.75 -29.10 -14.08
N LYS A 172 13.04 -28.98 -14.28
CA LYS A 172 13.95 -30.12 -14.43
C LYS A 172 14.59 -30.55 -13.12
#